data_1484274589fb83b4022a2ab8f2e009e1
#
_entry.id   1484274589fb83b4022a2ab8f2e009e1
#
_cell.length_a   1.000
_cell.length_b   1.000
_cell.length_c   1.000
_cell.angle_alpha   90.00
_cell.angle_beta   90.00
_cell.angle_gamma   90.00
#
_symmetry.space_group_name_H-M   'P 1'
#
loop_
_entity.id
_entity.type
_entity.pdbx_description
1 polymer ?
#
loop_
_entity_poly.entity_id
_entity_poly.type
_entity_poly.pdbx_seq_one_letter_code
_entity_poly.pdbx_strand_id
1 'polypeptide(L)'
;DNTQSSYWIKNLYGSIIKAGIYEAKSIKIAEAAKIIENTQRDINIALVNELAFIFNKLNISSNEVFEAASTKWNFLNFKPGLVGGHCIGVDPYYLTYKAKSIGYYPKIVLAGREINDKVSIG
;
A
#
# COMPACT_ATOMS: atom_id res chain seq x y z
N ASP A 1 8.65 18.94 3.24
CA ASP A 1 8.23 19.91 2.24
C ASP A 1 8.14 19.25 0.87
N ASN A 2 6.95 19.27 0.29
CA ASN A 2 6.69 18.60 -0.99
C ASN A 2 7.51 19.16 -2.14
N THR A 3 7.71 20.47 -2.15
CA THR A 3 8.49 21.13 -3.20
C THR A 3 9.94 20.68 -3.13
N GLN A 4 10.47 20.61 -1.94
CA GLN A 4 11.83 20.17 -1.73
C GLN A 4 12.02 18.70 -2.10
N SER A 5 11.06 17.87 -1.76
CA SER A 5 11.10 16.45 -2.12
C SER A 5 11.05 16.24 -3.62
N SER A 6 10.17 16.97 -4.32
CA SER A 6 10.07 16.89 -5.77
C SER A 6 11.35 17.34 -6.45
N TYR A 7 11.92 18.43 -5.96
CA TYR A 7 13.18 18.95 -6.49
C TYR A 7 14.30 17.92 -6.32
N TRP A 8 14.36 17.31 -5.15
CA TRP A 8 15.39 16.35 -4.83
C TRP A 8 15.30 15.11 -5.74
N ILE A 9 14.10 14.61 -5.94
CA ILE A 9 13.85 13.44 -6.80
C ILE A 9 14.25 13.77 -8.25
N LYS A 10 13.87 14.95 -8.72
CA LYS A 10 14.18 15.37 -10.07
C LYS A 10 15.68 15.47 -10.29
N ASN A 11 16.40 16.03 -9.33
CA ASN A 11 17.84 16.12 -9.40
C ASN A 11 18.50 14.74 -9.36
N LEU A 12 17.96 13.85 -8.58
CA LEU A 12 18.47 12.50 -8.49
C LEU A 12 18.37 11.79 -9.83
N TYR A 13 17.21 11.90 -10.49
CA TYR A 13 17.04 11.31 -11.82
C TYR A 13 17.97 11.91 -12.85
N GLY A 14 18.16 13.22 -12.81
CA GLY A 14 19.08 13.87 -13.71
C GLY A 14 20.51 13.37 -13.52
N SER A 15 20.89 13.17 -12.29
CA SER A 15 22.20 12.64 -11.95
C SER A 15 22.36 11.20 -12.41
N ILE A 16 21.31 10.40 -12.25
CA ILE A 16 21.31 9.00 -12.65
C ILE A 16 21.56 8.85 -14.15
N ILE A 17 20.92 9.70 -14.94
CA ILE A 17 21.07 9.66 -16.39
C ILE A 17 22.53 9.98 -16.79
N LYS A 18 23.17 10.87 -16.05
CA LYS A 18 24.50 11.33 -16.38
C LYS A 18 25.62 10.41 -15.91
N ALA A 19 25.39 9.68 -14.85
CA ALA A 19 26.43 8.87 -14.24
C ALA A 19 25.93 7.47 -13.95
N GLY A 20 26.52 6.49 -14.59
CA GLY A 20 26.11 5.09 -14.44
C GLY A 20 26.16 4.56 -13.02
N ILE A 21 26.94 5.23 -12.14
CA ILE A 21 27.03 4.78 -10.75
C ILE A 21 25.72 4.95 -10.00
N TYR A 22 24.80 5.78 -10.52
CA TYR A 22 23.49 5.97 -9.91
C TYR A 22 22.47 4.94 -10.36
N GLU A 23 22.82 4.06 -11.26
CA GLU A 23 21.90 3.05 -11.77
C GLU A 23 21.36 2.17 -10.64
N ALA A 24 22.21 1.79 -9.69
CA ALA A 24 21.78 0.99 -8.55
C ALA A 24 20.76 1.72 -7.70
N LYS A 25 20.92 3.03 -7.52
CA LYS A 25 19.94 3.84 -6.78
C LYS A 25 18.63 3.92 -7.54
N SER A 26 18.70 4.05 -8.86
CA SER A 26 17.50 4.09 -9.69
C SER A 26 16.70 2.82 -9.58
N ILE A 27 17.38 1.68 -9.59
CA ILE A 27 16.74 0.38 -9.42
C ILE A 27 16.09 0.28 -8.04
N LYS A 28 16.79 0.70 -6.99
CA LYS A 28 16.25 0.67 -5.64
C LYS A 28 15.04 1.57 -5.49
N ILE A 29 15.07 2.73 -6.11
CA ILE A 29 13.93 3.65 -6.06
C ILE A 29 12.74 3.04 -6.78
N ALA A 30 12.95 2.43 -7.94
CA ALA A 30 11.88 1.79 -8.69
C ALA A 30 11.29 0.62 -7.90
N GLU A 31 12.13 -0.17 -7.26
CA GLU A 31 11.65 -1.27 -6.42
C GLU A 31 10.84 -0.75 -5.25
N ALA A 32 11.32 0.29 -4.60
CA ALA A 32 10.61 0.89 -3.48
C ALA A 32 9.25 1.44 -3.92
N ALA A 33 9.20 2.08 -5.09
CA ALA A 33 7.95 2.60 -5.62
C ALA A 33 6.94 1.48 -5.85
N LYS A 34 7.40 0.35 -6.38
CA LYS A 34 6.50 -0.79 -6.56
C LYS A 34 6.03 -1.37 -5.23
N ILE A 35 6.93 -1.44 -4.26
CA ILE A 35 6.59 -1.94 -2.94
C ILE A 35 5.53 -1.05 -2.28
N ILE A 36 5.68 0.27 -2.34
CA ILE A 36 4.70 1.15 -1.71
C ILE A 36 3.37 1.13 -2.44
N GLU A 37 3.38 0.95 -3.74
CA GLU A 37 2.14 0.80 -4.50
C GLU A 37 1.37 -0.44 -4.01
N ASN A 38 2.06 -1.56 -3.91
CA ASN A 38 1.45 -2.80 -3.45
C ASN A 38 1.03 -2.71 -1.99
N THR A 39 1.85 -2.07 -1.16
CA THR A 39 1.56 -1.90 0.26
C THR A 39 0.33 -1.02 0.45
N GLN A 40 0.22 0.06 -0.29
CA GLN A 40 -0.93 0.94 -0.21
C GLN A 40 -2.20 0.21 -0.60
N ARG A 41 -2.14 -0.56 -1.68
CA ARG A 41 -3.29 -1.36 -2.10
C ARG A 41 -3.68 -2.35 -1.00
N ASP A 42 -2.70 -3.03 -0.42
CA ASP A 42 -2.95 -3.99 0.64
C ASP A 42 -3.65 -3.35 1.84
N ILE A 43 -3.17 -2.18 2.25
CA ILE A 43 -3.75 -1.46 3.38
C ILE A 43 -5.16 -0.96 3.05
N ASN A 44 -5.36 -0.47 1.84
CA ASN A 44 -6.68 0.01 1.44
C ASN A 44 -7.70 -1.13 1.38
N ILE A 45 -7.28 -2.30 0.92
CA ILE A 45 -8.14 -3.47 0.92
C ILE A 45 -8.44 -3.91 2.36
N ALA A 46 -7.44 -3.87 3.24
CA ALA A 46 -7.63 -4.17 4.65
C ALA A 46 -8.63 -3.23 5.30
N LEU A 47 -8.53 -1.94 4.98
CA LEU A 47 -9.46 -0.95 5.51
C LEU A 47 -10.90 -1.27 5.08
N VAL A 48 -11.09 -1.55 3.80
CA VAL A 48 -12.43 -1.85 3.28
C VAL A 48 -12.95 -3.15 3.88
N ASN A 49 -12.10 -4.15 4.05
CA ASN A 49 -12.49 -5.39 4.70
C ASN A 49 -12.95 -5.16 6.14
N GLU A 50 -12.21 -4.34 6.87
CA GLU A 50 -12.57 -4.02 8.24
C GLU A 50 -13.88 -3.24 8.30
N LEU A 51 -14.05 -2.28 7.42
CA LEU A 51 -15.29 -1.50 7.35
C LEU A 51 -16.48 -2.39 7.01
N ALA A 52 -16.31 -3.32 6.08
CA ALA A 52 -17.37 -4.25 5.73
C ALA A 52 -17.77 -5.09 6.94
N PHE A 53 -16.79 -5.53 7.71
CA PHE A 53 -17.04 -6.29 8.93
C PHE A 53 -17.83 -5.46 9.95
N ILE A 54 -17.43 -4.20 10.13
CA ILE A 54 -18.11 -3.31 11.07
C ILE A 54 -19.55 -3.05 10.64
N PHE A 55 -19.76 -2.73 9.36
CA PHE A 55 -21.11 -2.46 8.87
C PHE A 55 -21.99 -3.69 8.98
N ASN A 56 -21.44 -4.85 8.71
CA ASN A 56 -22.18 -6.10 8.85
C ASN A 56 -22.63 -6.30 10.30
N LYS A 57 -21.77 -5.97 11.27
CA LYS A 57 -22.11 -6.05 12.68
C LYS A 57 -23.20 -5.03 13.06
N LEU A 58 -23.24 -3.93 12.36
CA LEU A 58 -24.24 -2.88 12.60
C LEU A 58 -25.53 -3.09 11.82
N ASN A 59 -25.62 -4.19 11.07
CA ASN A 59 -26.76 -4.48 10.20
C ASN A 59 -26.97 -3.42 9.13
N ILE A 60 -25.86 -2.89 8.61
CA ILE A 60 -25.88 -1.92 7.52
C ILE A 60 -25.29 -2.63 6.30
N SER A 61 -25.91 -2.45 5.14
CA SER A 61 -25.38 -3.04 3.91
C SER A 61 -24.08 -2.35 3.53
N SER A 62 -22.98 -3.07 3.62
CA SER A 62 -21.69 -2.52 3.25
C SER A 62 -21.63 -2.16 1.77
N ASN A 63 -22.29 -2.95 0.91
CA ASN A 63 -22.34 -2.63 -0.51
C ASN A 63 -23.02 -1.27 -0.74
N GLU A 64 -24.10 -0.98 -0.05
CA GLU A 64 -24.78 0.30 -0.21
C GLU A 64 -23.93 1.45 0.32
N VAL A 65 -23.22 1.23 1.41
CA VAL A 65 -22.33 2.27 1.95
C VAL A 65 -21.20 2.56 0.96
N PHE A 66 -20.57 1.52 0.44
CA PHE A 66 -19.47 1.71 -0.50
C PHE A 66 -19.94 2.34 -1.81
N GLU A 67 -21.13 1.98 -2.26
CA GLU A 67 -21.71 2.60 -3.45
C GLU A 67 -21.95 4.09 -3.23
N ALA A 68 -22.53 4.45 -2.08
CA ALA A 68 -22.72 5.85 -1.75
C ALA A 68 -21.38 6.58 -1.60
N ALA A 69 -20.40 5.95 -0.95
CA ALA A 69 -19.09 6.55 -0.77
C ALA A 69 -18.38 6.78 -2.10
N SER A 70 -18.60 5.90 -3.07
CA SER A 70 -17.93 6.00 -4.37
C SER A 70 -18.36 7.23 -5.16
N THR A 71 -19.43 7.89 -4.75
CA THR A 71 -19.83 9.17 -5.36
C THR A 71 -19.00 10.35 -4.85
N LYS A 72 -18.21 10.15 -3.82
CA LYS A 72 -17.38 11.19 -3.21
C LYS A 72 -16.02 11.22 -3.91
N TRP A 73 -15.55 12.41 -4.25
CA TRP A 73 -14.31 12.53 -5.02
C TRP A 73 -13.06 12.07 -4.27
N ASN A 74 -13.10 12.07 -2.96
CA ASN A 74 -11.95 11.66 -2.14
C ASN A 74 -11.90 10.17 -1.85
N PHE A 75 -12.95 9.43 -2.16
CA PHE A 75 -13.01 8.03 -1.80
C PHE A 75 -12.30 7.18 -2.86
N LEU A 76 -11.38 6.35 -2.40
CA LEU A 76 -10.69 5.42 -3.27
C LEU A 76 -11.46 4.10 -3.30
N ASN A 77 -11.84 3.67 -4.50
CA ASN A 77 -12.67 2.48 -4.67
C ASN A 77 -11.83 1.20 -4.62
N PHE A 78 -11.82 0.60 -3.45
CA PHE A 78 -11.30 -0.76 -3.29
C PHE A 78 -12.44 -1.64 -2.83
N LYS A 79 -12.44 -2.87 -3.27
CA LYS A 79 -13.50 -3.81 -2.89
C LYS A 79 -13.02 -4.70 -1.76
N PRO A 80 -13.91 -5.07 -0.82
CA PRO A 80 -13.56 -6.04 0.20
C PRO A 80 -13.20 -7.36 -0.44
N GLY A 81 -12.36 -8.11 0.21
CA GLY A 81 -12.00 -9.43 -0.26
C GLY A 81 -10.52 -9.70 -0.13
N LEU A 82 -10.06 -10.64 -0.91
CA LEU A 82 -8.66 -11.02 -0.91
C LEU A 82 -7.83 -10.01 -1.68
N VAL A 83 -6.61 -9.80 -1.24
CA VAL A 83 -5.64 -9.03 -2.00
C VAL A 83 -5.40 -9.78 -3.31
N GLY A 84 -5.50 -9.07 -4.41
CA GLY A 84 -5.36 -9.68 -5.72
C GLY A 84 -4.03 -10.37 -5.91
N GLY A 85 -4.07 -11.49 -6.62
CA GLY A 85 -2.90 -12.30 -6.87
C GLY A 85 -1.86 -11.63 -7.76
N HIS A 86 -2.13 -10.44 -8.23
CA HIS A 86 -1.22 -9.71 -9.10
C HIS A 86 -0.13 -8.94 -8.35
N CYS A 87 -0.11 -9.03 -7.03
CA CYS A 87 1.02 -8.51 -6.26
C CYS A 87 2.21 -9.44 -6.40
N ILE A 88 2.38 -9.94 -7.59
CA ILE A 88 3.36 -10.95 -7.92
C ILE A 88 4.76 -10.38 -7.80
N GLY A 89 5.63 -11.14 -7.21
CA GLY A 89 7.03 -10.78 -7.12
C GLY A 89 7.39 -9.90 -5.94
N VAL A 90 6.39 -9.42 -5.19
CA VAL A 90 6.66 -8.66 -3.99
C VAL A 90 6.03 -9.37 -2.82
N ASP A 91 6.87 -9.93 -1.96
CA ASP A 91 6.44 -10.54 -0.73
C ASP A 91 5.74 -9.46 0.13
N PRO A 92 4.47 -9.67 0.51
CA PRO A 92 3.78 -8.67 1.33
C PRO A 92 4.45 -8.41 2.67
N TYR A 93 5.30 -9.31 3.12
CA TYR A 93 6.03 -9.13 4.36
C TYR A 93 7.43 -8.56 4.18
N TYR A 94 7.82 -8.31 2.94
CA TYR A 94 9.17 -7.82 2.67
C TYR A 94 9.44 -6.49 3.36
N LEU A 95 8.51 -5.54 3.22
CA LEU A 95 8.67 -4.23 3.82
C LEU A 95 8.68 -4.31 5.35
N THR A 96 7.84 -5.18 5.93
CA THR A 96 7.83 -5.37 7.38
C THR A 96 9.15 -5.95 7.87
N TYR A 97 9.69 -6.90 7.14
CA TYR A 97 10.98 -7.48 7.46
C TYR A 97 12.08 -6.42 7.44
N LYS A 98 12.11 -5.64 6.36
CA LYS A 98 13.12 -4.58 6.22
C LYS A 98 13.00 -3.53 7.32
N ALA A 99 11.77 -3.11 7.62
CA ALA A 99 11.55 -2.11 8.66
C ALA A 99 12.04 -2.63 10.02
N LYS A 100 11.71 -3.87 10.35
CA LYS A 100 12.15 -4.45 11.62
C LYS A 100 13.66 -4.57 11.67
N SER A 101 14.30 -4.87 10.55
CA SER A 101 15.75 -5.03 10.51
C SER A 101 16.50 -3.75 10.83
N ILE A 102 15.87 -2.60 10.59
CA ILE A 102 16.46 -1.30 10.94
C ILE A 102 15.87 -0.73 12.23
N GLY A 103 15.15 -1.55 12.99
CA GLY A 103 14.65 -1.15 14.30
C GLY A 103 13.31 -0.45 14.31
N TYR A 104 12.57 -0.49 13.22
CA TYR A 104 11.26 0.15 13.16
C TYR A 104 10.13 -0.87 13.13
N TYR A 105 9.14 -0.68 13.99
CA TYR A 105 7.97 -1.57 14.02
C TYR A 105 6.86 -0.96 13.15
N PRO A 106 6.57 -1.56 11.97
CA PRO A 106 5.62 -0.94 11.01
C PRO A 106 4.17 -1.29 11.36
N LYS A 107 3.59 -0.54 12.28
CA LYS A 107 2.27 -0.84 12.86
C LYS A 107 1.16 -0.91 11.83
N ILE A 108 1.10 0.05 10.91
CA ILE A 108 0.00 0.10 9.94
C ILE A 108 0.10 -1.05 8.95
N VAL A 109 1.29 -1.31 8.45
CA VAL A 109 1.51 -2.37 7.47
C VAL A 109 1.18 -3.72 8.08
N LEU A 110 1.63 -3.95 9.32
CA LEU A 110 1.37 -5.21 10.02
C LEU A 110 -0.12 -5.40 10.30
N ALA A 111 -0.81 -4.34 10.71
CA ALA A 111 -2.25 -4.40 10.95
C ALA A 111 -3.00 -4.76 9.67
N GLY A 112 -2.62 -4.14 8.55
CA GLY A 112 -3.23 -4.46 7.27
C GLY A 112 -3.02 -5.91 6.89
N ARG A 113 -1.81 -6.42 7.07
CA ARG A 113 -1.53 -7.81 6.77
C ARG A 113 -2.34 -8.76 7.64
N GLU A 114 -2.47 -8.44 8.91
CA GLU A 114 -3.25 -9.26 9.82
C GLU A 114 -4.72 -9.36 9.38
N ILE A 115 -5.31 -8.23 9.02
CA ILE A 115 -6.69 -8.19 8.57
C ILE A 115 -6.87 -9.01 7.29
N ASN A 116 -6.00 -8.81 6.31
CA ASN A 116 -6.10 -9.49 5.04
C ASN A 116 -5.82 -10.99 5.16
N ASP A 117 -4.92 -11.38 6.03
CA ASP A 117 -4.65 -12.79 6.28
C ASP A 117 -5.89 -13.49 6.87
N LYS A 118 -6.62 -12.81 7.74
CA LYS A 118 -7.86 -13.35 8.29
C LYS A 118 -8.91 -13.56 7.21
N VAL A 119 -9.02 -12.63 6.28
CA VAL A 119 -9.95 -12.76 5.18
C VAL A 119 -9.59 -13.95 4.30
N SER A 120 -8.30 -14.12 4.04
CA SER A 120 -7.86 -15.21 3.18
C SER A 120 -8.05 -16.59 3.82
N ILE A 121 -7.99 -16.68 5.13
CA ILE A 121 -8.20 -17.93 5.85
C ILE A 121 -9.70 -18.24 5.99
N GLY A 122 -10.46 -17.22 6.26
CA GLY A 122 -11.88 -17.34 6.52
C GLY A 122 -12.70 -17.27 5.30
#